data_f77884d266dcef62fd4d22f5f3bb5729
#
_entry.id   f77884d266dcef62fd4d22f5f3bb5729
#
_cell.length_a   1.000
_cell.length_b   1.000
_cell.length_c   1.000
_cell.angle_alpha   90.00
_cell.angle_beta   90.00
_cell.angle_gamma   90.00
#
_symmetry.space_group_name_H-M   'P 1'
#
loop_
_entity.id
_entity.type
_entity.pdbx_description
1 polymer ?
#
loop_
_entity_poly.entity_id
_entity_poly.type
_entity_poly.pdbx_seq_one_letter_code
_entity_poly.pdbx_strand_id
1 'polypeptide(L)'
;MIIQALSSMVTILAVIALGYLLQAKGWFKEGFSKSIADLILKIALPASIFVSVLKFITKEQLVSFFGASLYPLIAVILGYIVAWGAVVLFKVPVGRRGVMLNTFVNANTVFMGLPLNLSLFGEEAMPYFLVYYVINTLSIFTVGTYVVAIDRPDGNKNKGIEWKSLCSPPLIAFLVALAVVALGIPIPSFAQNSINIVGSLVTPLSLMYIGINLQQSGLGTLRIDRDTVLALAGRFIIFPIIMVLVLLVGGGDNLLLKETFIIQSTIPTLVIMPILAAEAKGDVDFATNVVTMTTIAYLAVLPLWSLFLFFI
;
A
#
# COMPACT_ATOMS: atom_id res chain seq x y z
N MET A 1 -15.72 6.39 -19.37
CA MET A 1 -15.18 5.81 -18.12
C MET A 1 -14.44 4.49 -18.37
N ILE A 2 -15.06 3.40 -18.87
CA ILE A 2 -14.38 2.10 -19.08
C ILE A 2 -13.13 2.21 -19.96
N ILE A 3 -13.21 2.90 -21.11
CA ILE A 3 -12.06 3.12 -22.01
C ILE A 3 -10.93 3.89 -21.30
N GLN A 4 -11.27 4.86 -20.48
CA GLN A 4 -10.30 5.66 -19.73
C GLN A 4 -9.60 4.83 -18.64
N ALA A 5 -10.38 4.01 -17.91
CA ALA A 5 -9.82 3.07 -16.93
C ALA A 5 -8.91 2.04 -17.59
N LEU A 6 -9.34 1.45 -18.73
CA LEU A 6 -8.51 0.53 -19.51
C LEU A 6 -7.23 1.20 -20.03
N SER A 7 -7.32 2.43 -20.53
CA SER A 7 -6.16 3.21 -20.98
C SER A 7 -5.17 3.45 -19.84
N SER A 8 -5.67 3.85 -18.66
CA SER A 8 -4.82 4.04 -17.47
C SER A 8 -4.13 2.72 -17.06
N MET A 9 -4.86 1.59 -17.10
CA MET A 9 -4.28 0.28 -16.82
C MET A 9 -3.17 -0.09 -17.81
N VAL A 10 -3.40 0.12 -19.11
CA VAL A 10 -2.38 -0.14 -20.14
C VAL A 10 -1.14 0.72 -19.90
N THR A 11 -1.31 1.99 -19.56
CA THR A 11 -0.20 2.90 -19.24
C THR A 11 0.59 2.39 -18.03
N ILE A 12 -0.09 2.00 -16.95
CA ILE A 12 0.53 1.43 -15.75
C ILE A 12 1.34 0.19 -16.10
N LEU A 13 0.72 -0.75 -16.82
CA LEU A 13 1.36 -2.01 -17.23
C LEU A 13 2.56 -1.75 -18.16
N ALA A 14 2.48 -0.78 -19.07
CA ALA A 14 3.58 -0.44 -19.96
C ALA A 14 4.81 0.07 -19.18
N VAL A 15 4.62 0.92 -18.16
CA VAL A 15 5.73 1.43 -17.34
C VAL A 15 6.30 0.34 -16.43
N ILE A 16 5.47 -0.55 -15.88
CA ILE A 16 5.94 -1.73 -15.13
C ILE A 16 6.76 -2.64 -16.05
N ALA A 17 6.25 -2.94 -17.26
CA ALA A 17 6.94 -3.75 -18.25
C ALA A 17 8.28 -3.11 -18.68
N LEU A 18 8.33 -1.79 -18.82
CA LEU A 18 9.58 -1.07 -19.11
C LEU A 18 10.61 -1.31 -17.99
N GLY A 19 10.23 -1.14 -16.72
CA GLY A 19 11.12 -1.42 -15.58
C GLY A 19 11.63 -2.86 -15.58
N TYR A 20 10.74 -3.83 -15.83
CA TYR A 20 11.09 -5.26 -15.95
C TYR A 20 12.08 -5.52 -17.08
N LEU A 21 11.83 -5.00 -18.29
CA LEU A 21 12.66 -5.21 -19.47
C LEU A 21 14.04 -4.57 -19.33
N LEU A 22 14.11 -3.37 -18.75
CA LEU A 22 15.40 -2.69 -18.52
C LEU A 22 16.25 -3.45 -17.52
N GLN A 23 15.63 -3.96 -16.43
CA GLN A 23 16.32 -4.81 -15.47
C GLN A 23 16.77 -6.14 -16.11
N ALA A 24 15.93 -6.80 -16.90
CA ALA A 24 16.26 -8.04 -17.59
C ALA A 24 17.42 -7.87 -18.59
N LYS A 25 17.55 -6.68 -19.20
CA LYS A 25 18.68 -6.32 -20.09
C LYS A 25 19.94 -5.89 -19.33
N GLY A 26 19.94 -5.88 -18.00
CA GLY A 26 21.10 -5.51 -17.19
C GLY A 26 21.43 -4.00 -17.20
N TRP A 27 20.46 -3.12 -17.53
CA TRP A 27 20.69 -1.68 -17.51
C TRP A 27 20.91 -1.14 -16.10
N PHE A 28 20.33 -1.80 -15.09
CA PHE A 28 20.41 -1.39 -13.71
C PHE A 28 21.39 -2.28 -12.95
N LYS A 29 22.35 -1.64 -12.30
CA LYS A 29 23.35 -2.32 -11.45
C LYS A 29 22.73 -2.81 -10.15
N GLU A 30 23.42 -3.69 -9.47
CA GLU A 30 23.08 -4.13 -8.12
C GLU A 30 22.88 -2.91 -7.17
N GLY A 31 21.85 -2.95 -6.35
CA GLY A 31 21.49 -1.84 -5.45
C GLY A 31 20.65 -0.71 -6.06
N PHE A 32 20.47 -0.66 -7.38
CA PHE A 32 19.67 0.40 -8.02
C PHE A 32 18.21 0.43 -7.55
N SER A 33 17.60 -0.74 -7.37
CA SER A 33 16.23 -0.89 -6.81
C SER A 33 16.13 -0.20 -5.45
N LYS A 34 17.12 -0.40 -4.58
CA LYS A 34 17.17 0.25 -3.26
C LYS A 34 17.31 1.77 -3.39
N SER A 35 18.13 2.25 -4.32
CA SER A 35 18.32 3.70 -4.54
C SER A 35 17.02 4.37 -5.02
N ILE A 36 16.27 3.74 -5.93
CA ILE A 36 14.94 4.22 -6.34
C ILE A 36 13.97 4.23 -5.15
N ALA A 37 13.92 3.15 -4.37
CA ALA A 37 13.06 3.09 -3.19
C ALA A 37 13.38 4.20 -2.19
N ASP A 38 14.67 4.45 -1.92
CA ASP A 38 15.12 5.54 -1.04
C ASP A 38 14.72 6.92 -1.58
N LEU A 39 14.88 7.15 -2.88
CA LEU A 39 14.46 8.41 -3.53
C LEU A 39 12.95 8.64 -3.40
N ILE A 40 12.16 7.58 -3.64
CA ILE A 40 10.70 7.66 -3.49
C ILE A 40 10.33 7.94 -2.03
N LEU A 41 10.80 7.11 -1.09
CA LEU A 41 10.36 7.17 0.31
C LEU A 41 10.86 8.41 1.05
N LYS A 42 12.08 8.88 0.75
CA LYS A 42 12.71 9.95 1.52
C LYS A 42 12.53 11.33 0.90
N ILE A 43 12.22 11.41 -0.40
CA ILE A 43 12.18 12.68 -1.14
C ILE A 43 10.87 12.86 -1.90
N ALA A 44 10.60 12.01 -2.90
CA ALA A 44 9.48 12.23 -3.82
C ALA A 44 8.10 12.08 -3.14
N LEU A 45 7.91 11.05 -2.33
CA LEU A 45 6.64 10.81 -1.63
C LEU A 45 6.35 11.89 -0.56
N PRO A 46 7.30 12.29 0.31
CA PRO A 46 7.10 13.45 1.19
C PRO A 46 6.70 14.71 0.45
N ALA A 47 7.34 15.02 -0.68
CA ALA A 47 7.01 16.16 -1.52
C ALA A 47 5.59 16.06 -2.11
N SER A 48 5.23 14.91 -2.65
CA SER A 48 3.89 14.65 -3.21
C SER A 48 2.80 14.79 -2.15
N ILE A 49 2.99 14.20 -0.97
CA ILE A 49 2.04 14.30 0.15
C ILE A 49 1.88 15.75 0.60
N PHE A 50 2.98 16.47 0.78
CA PHE A 50 2.95 17.86 1.23
C PHE A 50 2.12 18.74 0.28
N VAL A 51 2.40 18.70 -1.02
CA VAL A 51 1.65 19.49 -2.02
C VAL A 51 0.18 19.06 -2.08
N SER A 52 -0.09 17.76 -2.03
CA SER A 52 -1.47 17.25 -2.10
C SER A 52 -2.31 17.69 -0.89
N VAL A 53 -1.75 17.67 0.31
CA VAL A 53 -2.43 18.17 1.51
C VAL A 53 -2.74 19.66 1.36
N LEU A 54 -1.78 20.48 0.92
CA LEU A 54 -2.00 21.92 0.72
C LEU A 54 -3.04 22.23 -0.36
N LYS A 55 -3.13 21.40 -1.40
CA LYS A 55 -4.03 21.60 -2.54
C LYS A 55 -5.48 21.16 -2.25
N PHE A 56 -5.64 20.05 -1.53
CA PHE A 56 -6.91 19.36 -1.40
C PHE A 56 -7.52 19.34 0.01
N ILE A 57 -6.81 19.78 1.03
CA ILE A 57 -7.32 19.80 2.41
C ILE A 57 -7.44 21.23 2.89
N THR A 58 -8.67 21.66 3.19
CA THR A 58 -8.96 22.94 3.84
C THR A 58 -9.12 22.78 5.36
N LYS A 59 -9.10 23.88 6.12
CA LYS A 59 -9.34 23.84 7.57
C LYS A 59 -10.70 23.21 7.93
N GLU A 60 -11.71 23.51 7.15
CA GLU A 60 -13.09 23.01 7.33
C GLU A 60 -13.18 21.50 7.07
N GLN A 61 -12.36 20.99 6.17
CA GLN A 61 -12.32 19.56 5.80
C GLN A 61 -11.51 18.70 6.77
N LEU A 62 -10.72 19.30 7.69
CA LEU A 62 -9.95 18.52 8.67
C LEU A 62 -10.84 17.60 9.53
N VAL A 63 -12.03 18.08 9.93
CA VAL A 63 -12.94 17.27 10.74
C VAL A 63 -13.49 16.08 9.93
N SER A 64 -13.90 16.33 8.68
CA SER A 64 -14.41 15.26 7.79
C SER A 64 -13.32 14.24 7.45
N PHE A 65 -12.06 14.68 7.33
CA PHE A 65 -10.90 13.82 7.14
C PHE A 65 -10.75 12.81 8.29
N PHE A 66 -10.86 13.28 9.54
CA PHE A 66 -10.82 12.39 10.71
C PHE A 66 -12.02 11.43 10.74
N GLY A 67 -13.23 11.89 10.40
CA GLY A 67 -14.42 11.04 10.27
C GLY A 67 -14.22 9.93 9.23
N ALA A 68 -13.66 10.26 8.07
CA ALA A 68 -13.37 9.30 7.01
C ALA A 68 -12.35 8.22 7.43
N SER A 69 -11.46 8.51 8.39
CA SER A 69 -10.47 7.55 8.87
C SER A 69 -11.05 6.36 9.62
N LEU A 70 -12.29 6.48 10.12
CA LEU A 70 -12.98 5.39 10.81
C LEU A 70 -13.24 4.19 9.89
N TYR A 71 -13.51 4.40 8.61
CA TYR A 71 -13.75 3.30 7.66
C TYR A 71 -12.54 2.38 7.52
N PRO A 72 -11.35 2.85 7.10
CA PRO A 72 -10.19 1.99 7.00
C PRO A 72 -9.72 1.47 8.37
N LEU A 73 -9.92 2.22 9.46
CA LEU A 73 -9.58 1.75 10.81
C LEU A 73 -10.43 0.54 11.21
N ILE A 74 -11.74 0.62 11.06
CA ILE A 74 -12.66 -0.50 11.36
C ILE A 74 -12.35 -1.69 10.45
N ALA A 75 -12.13 -1.45 9.14
CA ALA A 75 -11.80 -2.51 8.20
C ALA A 75 -10.49 -3.22 8.58
N VAL A 76 -9.46 -2.48 9.00
CA VAL A 76 -8.18 -3.04 9.48
C VAL A 76 -8.38 -3.90 10.73
N ILE A 77 -9.15 -3.44 11.71
CA ILE A 77 -9.42 -4.21 12.93
C ILE A 77 -10.17 -5.50 12.59
N LEU A 78 -11.26 -5.42 11.81
CA LEU A 78 -12.01 -6.59 11.37
C LEU A 78 -11.16 -7.53 10.51
N GLY A 79 -10.32 -6.95 9.63
CA GLY A 79 -9.39 -7.69 8.80
C GLY A 79 -8.42 -8.54 9.63
N TYR A 80 -7.81 -7.98 10.68
CA TYR A 80 -6.94 -8.75 11.58
C TYR A 80 -7.70 -9.84 12.34
N ILE A 81 -8.92 -9.59 12.79
CA ILE A 81 -9.76 -10.60 13.48
C ILE A 81 -10.04 -11.77 12.52
N VAL A 82 -10.47 -11.48 11.30
CA VAL A 82 -10.78 -12.50 10.29
C VAL A 82 -9.50 -13.25 9.87
N ALA A 83 -8.39 -12.53 9.64
CA ALA A 83 -7.11 -13.12 9.30
C ALA A 83 -6.59 -14.05 10.41
N TRP A 84 -6.75 -13.65 11.69
CA TRP A 84 -6.41 -14.50 12.81
C TRP A 84 -7.27 -15.75 12.87
N GLY A 85 -8.58 -15.61 12.65
CA GLY A 85 -9.50 -16.74 12.51
C GLY A 85 -9.07 -17.71 11.41
N ALA A 86 -8.67 -17.18 10.25
CA ALA A 86 -8.14 -17.99 9.14
C ALA A 86 -6.84 -18.71 9.52
N VAL A 87 -5.89 -18.01 10.17
CA VAL A 87 -4.63 -18.61 10.64
C VAL A 87 -4.89 -19.79 11.57
N VAL A 88 -5.83 -19.68 12.49
CA VAL A 88 -6.19 -20.75 13.44
C VAL A 88 -6.93 -21.89 12.73
N LEU A 89 -7.94 -21.57 11.92
CA LEU A 89 -8.77 -22.55 11.21
C LEU A 89 -7.95 -23.41 10.25
N PHE A 90 -7.09 -22.79 9.46
CA PHE A 90 -6.24 -23.45 8.48
C PHE A 90 -4.91 -23.94 9.05
N LYS A 91 -4.67 -23.76 10.37
CA LYS A 91 -3.46 -24.22 11.08
C LYS A 91 -2.18 -23.75 10.38
N VAL A 92 -2.10 -22.46 10.05
CA VAL A 92 -0.92 -21.88 9.41
C VAL A 92 0.31 -22.08 10.30
N PRO A 93 1.45 -22.56 9.75
CA PRO A 93 2.68 -22.82 10.51
C PRO A 93 3.22 -21.57 11.20
N VAL A 94 3.87 -21.73 12.33
CA VAL A 94 4.67 -20.68 12.98
C VAL A 94 5.77 -20.22 12.02
N GLY A 95 6.04 -18.91 12.00
CA GLY A 95 6.93 -18.27 11.05
C GLY A 95 6.26 -17.78 9.76
N ARG A 96 5.00 -18.21 9.48
CA ARG A 96 4.17 -17.74 8.37
C ARG A 96 2.96 -16.92 8.83
N ARG A 97 2.56 -17.04 10.10
CA ARG A 97 1.33 -16.42 10.64
C ARG A 97 1.37 -14.90 10.56
N GLY A 98 2.45 -14.30 11.03
CA GLY A 98 2.63 -12.85 11.00
C GLY A 98 2.62 -12.29 9.57
N VAL A 99 3.25 -12.98 8.62
CA VAL A 99 3.21 -12.64 7.18
C VAL A 99 1.79 -12.77 6.65
N MET A 100 1.08 -13.85 6.98
CA MET A 100 -0.31 -14.08 6.58
C MET A 100 -1.24 -12.96 7.05
N LEU A 101 -1.17 -12.60 8.34
CA LEU A 101 -1.98 -11.51 8.93
C LEU A 101 -1.73 -10.18 8.21
N ASN A 102 -0.47 -9.84 7.96
CA ASN A 102 -0.12 -8.64 7.22
C ASN A 102 -0.60 -8.68 5.77
N THR A 103 -0.49 -9.83 5.11
CA THR A 103 -0.94 -9.98 3.72
C THR A 103 -2.43 -9.75 3.58
N PHE A 104 -3.24 -10.20 4.52
CA PHE A 104 -4.68 -9.94 4.51
C PHE A 104 -4.97 -8.43 4.59
N VAL A 105 -4.31 -7.72 5.51
CA VAL A 105 -4.73 -6.39 5.93
C VAL A 105 -3.94 -5.26 5.30
N ASN A 106 -2.61 -5.38 5.29
CA ASN A 106 -1.73 -4.26 4.96
C ASN A 106 -1.32 -4.24 3.49
N ALA A 107 -1.48 -3.06 2.88
CA ALA A 107 -1.28 -2.82 1.47
C ALA A 107 0.04 -2.10 1.17
N ASN A 108 0.61 -2.35 0.01
CA ASN A 108 1.71 -1.58 -0.56
C ASN A 108 1.21 -0.25 -1.13
N THR A 109 0.71 0.61 -0.24
CA THR A 109 0.08 1.88 -0.61
C THR A 109 1.02 2.85 -1.31
N VAL A 110 2.33 2.82 -0.98
CA VAL A 110 3.32 3.75 -1.53
C VAL A 110 3.67 3.44 -2.97
N PHE A 111 4.16 2.22 -3.22
CA PHE A 111 4.71 1.88 -4.54
C PHE A 111 3.62 1.47 -5.55
N MET A 112 2.48 0.97 -5.09
CA MET A 112 1.37 0.57 -5.95
C MET A 112 0.12 1.41 -5.73
N GLY A 113 -0.26 1.65 -4.49
CA GLY A 113 -1.51 2.34 -4.17
C GLY A 113 -1.56 3.77 -4.68
N LEU A 114 -0.53 4.57 -4.45
CA LEU A 114 -0.51 5.98 -4.87
C LEU A 114 -0.50 6.15 -6.39
N PRO A 115 0.40 5.52 -7.17
CA PRO A 115 0.39 5.69 -8.62
C PRO A 115 -0.92 5.19 -9.26
N LEU A 116 -1.50 4.12 -8.74
CA LEU A 116 -2.80 3.62 -9.19
C LEU A 116 -3.94 4.59 -8.85
N ASN A 117 -3.93 5.15 -7.63
CA ASN A 117 -4.93 6.13 -7.22
C ASN A 117 -4.92 7.35 -8.15
N LEU A 118 -3.74 7.90 -8.40
CA LEU A 118 -3.58 9.05 -9.31
C LEU A 118 -4.00 8.72 -10.75
N SER A 119 -3.71 7.52 -11.22
CA SER A 119 -4.04 7.10 -12.59
C SER A 119 -5.52 6.80 -12.79
N LEU A 120 -6.21 6.25 -11.78
CA LEU A 120 -7.62 5.88 -11.86
C LEU A 120 -8.56 7.05 -11.52
N PHE A 121 -8.24 7.80 -10.48
CA PHE A 121 -9.13 8.78 -9.87
C PHE A 121 -8.59 10.21 -9.92
N GLY A 122 -7.34 10.41 -10.39
CA GLY A 122 -6.72 11.73 -10.42
C GLY A 122 -6.31 12.25 -9.05
N GLU A 123 -5.90 13.52 -9.03
CA GLU A 123 -5.46 14.19 -7.80
C GLU A 123 -6.60 14.47 -6.82
N GLU A 124 -7.83 14.53 -7.28
CA GLU A 124 -9.01 14.79 -6.44
C GLU A 124 -9.24 13.70 -5.39
N ALA A 125 -8.80 12.47 -5.66
CA ALA A 125 -8.87 11.35 -4.71
C ALA A 125 -7.76 11.37 -3.64
N MET A 126 -6.77 12.27 -3.74
CA MET A 126 -5.63 12.31 -2.83
C MET A 126 -5.99 12.46 -1.35
N PRO A 127 -6.98 13.28 -0.94
CA PRO A 127 -7.37 13.34 0.47
C PRO A 127 -7.78 11.97 1.03
N TYR A 128 -8.58 11.20 0.27
CA TYR A 128 -9.04 9.87 0.69
C TYR A 128 -7.92 8.84 0.67
N PHE A 129 -7.05 8.90 -0.36
CA PHE A 129 -5.83 8.11 -0.39
C PHE A 129 -4.98 8.34 0.87
N LEU A 130 -4.78 9.60 1.28
CA LEU A 130 -3.98 9.95 2.46
C LEU A 130 -4.60 9.41 3.76
N VAL A 131 -5.93 9.45 3.89
CA VAL A 131 -6.64 8.82 5.01
C VAL A 131 -6.29 7.33 5.09
N TYR A 132 -6.46 6.61 3.98
CA TYR A 132 -6.15 5.19 3.92
C TYR A 132 -4.66 4.91 4.20
N TYR A 133 -3.78 5.70 3.58
CA TYR A 133 -2.33 5.61 3.75
C TYR A 133 -1.89 5.74 5.22
N VAL A 134 -2.43 6.71 5.94
CA VAL A 134 -2.09 6.93 7.36
C VAL A 134 -2.52 5.73 8.20
N ILE A 135 -3.75 5.26 8.07
CA ILE A 135 -4.26 4.11 8.83
C ILE A 135 -3.47 2.84 8.49
N ASN A 136 -3.21 2.59 7.20
CA ASN A 136 -2.39 1.46 6.76
C ASN A 136 -0.96 1.53 7.33
N THR A 137 -0.34 2.71 7.32
CA THR A 137 1.01 2.94 7.86
C THR A 137 1.05 2.71 9.38
N LEU A 138 0.08 3.25 10.11
CA LEU A 138 -0.06 2.99 11.55
C LEU A 138 -0.25 1.49 11.81
N SER A 139 -1.12 0.83 11.05
CA SER A 139 -1.36 -0.61 11.16
C SER A 139 -0.08 -1.43 10.96
N ILE A 140 0.69 -1.12 9.91
CA ILE A 140 1.94 -1.83 9.59
C ILE A 140 2.95 -1.71 10.73
N PHE A 141 3.25 -0.48 11.17
CA PHE A 141 4.33 -0.24 12.12
C PHE A 141 3.96 -0.46 13.58
N THR A 142 2.68 -0.70 13.89
CA THR A 142 2.23 -1.11 15.22
C THR A 142 1.91 -2.60 15.25
N VAL A 143 0.72 -2.99 14.79
CA VAL A 143 0.25 -4.38 14.82
C VAL A 143 1.04 -5.25 13.86
N GLY A 144 1.28 -4.76 12.64
CA GLY A 144 1.90 -5.53 11.56
C GLY A 144 3.31 -6.02 11.91
N THR A 145 4.19 -5.12 12.32
CA THR A 145 5.56 -5.49 12.74
C THR A 145 5.54 -6.34 14.00
N TYR A 146 4.65 -6.06 14.95
CA TYR A 146 4.52 -6.82 16.18
C TYR A 146 4.12 -8.27 15.92
N VAL A 147 3.09 -8.53 15.11
CA VAL A 147 2.63 -9.91 14.85
C VAL A 147 3.66 -10.75 14.11
N VAL A 148 4.49 -10.13 13.25
CA VAL A 148 5.63 -10.83 12.63
C VAL A 148 6.73 -11.08 13.67
N ALA A 149 7.05 -10.10 14.51
CA ALA A 149 8.11 -10.21 15.49
C ALA A 149 7.85 -11.28 16.56
N ILE A 150 6.59 -11.54 16.92
CA ILE A 150 6.23 -12.60 17.89
C ILE A 150 6.02 -13.97 17.26
N ASP A 151 5.88 -14.06 15.93
CA ASP A 151 5.68 -15.30 15.17
C ASP A 151 7.01 -15.99 14.86
N ARG A 152 7.83 -16.17 15.88
CA ARG A 152 9.19 -16.71 15.76
C ARG A 152 9.21 -18.21 16.04
N PRO A 153 9.83 -19.02 15.15
CA PRO A 153 10.03 -20.45 15.40
C PRO A 153 10.95 -20.74 16.60
N ASP A 154 11.87 -19.82 16.95
CA ASP A 154 12.77 -19.98 18.10
C ASP A 154 12.14 -19.63 19.44
N GLY A 155 10.86 -19.20 19.48
CA GLY A 155 10.11 -18.88 20.70
C GLY A 155 10.55 -17.60 21.42
N ASN A 156 11.53 -16.86 20.90
CA ASN A 156 12.04 -15.65 21.55
C ASN A 156 11.17 -14.42 21.17
N LYS A 157 10.39 -13.90 22.14
CA LYS A 157 9.42 -12.82 21.92
C LYS A 157 9.96 -11.40 22.24
N ASN A 158 11.26 -11.21 22.35
CA ASN A 158 11.86 -9.98 22.91
C ASN A 158 11.94 -8.76 22.00
N LYS A 159 11.21 -8.66 20.88
CA LYS A 159 11.14 -7.43 20.11
C LYS A 159 9.78 -6.74 20.35
N GLY A 160 9.83 -5.55 20.94
CA GLY A 160 8.69 -4.67 21.09
C GLY A 160 8.37 -3.90 19.79
N ILE A 161 7.34 -3.07 19.85
CA ILE A 161 6.95 -2.18 18.74
C ILE A 161 8.07 -1.18 18.48
N GLU A 162 8.53 -1.08 17.24
CA GLU A 162 9.53 -0.09 16.81
C GLU A 162 8.89 1.27 16.54
N TRP A 163 8.61 2.04 17.60
CA TRP A 163 7.99 3.35 17.50
C TRP A 163 8.75 4.34 16.58
N LYS A 164 10.07 4.16 16.42
CA LYS A 164 10.88 4.96 15.50
C LYS A 164 10.46 4.81 14.02
N SER A 165 9.90 3.66 13.65
CA SER A 165 9.42 3.40 12.29
C SER A 165 8.16 4.20 11.93
N LEU A 166 7.44 4.71 12.93
CA LEU A 166 6.32 5.65 12.72
C LEU A 166 6.82 7.05 12.29
N CYS A 167 8.05 7.42 12.61
CA CYS A 167 8.63 8.70 12.20
C CYS A 167 9.19 8.64 10.77
N SER A 168 8.42 8.07 9.83
CA SER A 168 8.82 8.01 8.42
C SER A 168 8.75 9.40 7.76
N PRO A 169 9.66 9.75 6.81
CA PRO A 169 9.63 11.02 6.12
C PRO A 169 8.28 11.39 5.50
N PRO A 170 7.51 10.43 4.89
CA PRO A 170 6.19 10.72 4.38
C PRO A 170 5.18 11.11 5.46
N LEU A 171 5.22 10.45 6.62
CA LEU A 171 4.30 10.78 7.72
C LEU A 171 4.65 12.13 8.34
N ILE A 172 5.95 12.44 8.49
CA ILE A 172 6.40 13.77 8.95
C ILE A 172 5.92 14.85 7.96
N ALA A 173 6.09 14.67 6.66
CA ALA A 173 5.63 15.60 5.64
C ALA A 173 4.11 15.81 5.70
N PHE A 174 3.34 14.75 5.95
CA PHE A 174 1.89 14.83 6.14
C PHE A 174 1.52 15.68 7.36
N LEU A 175 2.14 15.42 8.51
CA LEU A 175 1.88 16.18 9.75
C LEU A 175 2.28 17.66 9.62
N VAL A 176 3.43 17.93 8.99
CA VAL A 176 3.88 19.30 8.70
C VAL A 176 2.91 20.00 7.76
N ALA A 177 2.45 19.34 6.70
CA ALA A 177 1.48 19.92 5.78
C ALA A 177 0.14 20.22 6.46
N LEU A 178 -0.37 19.33 7.33
CA LEU A 178 -1.57 19.58 8.13
C LEU A 178 -1.38 20.81 9.06
N ALA A 179 -0.22 20.93 9.68
CA ALA A 179 0.09 22.09 10.52
C ALA A 179 0.11 23.41 9.70
N VAL A 180 0.71 23.39 8.51
CA VAL A 180 0.70 24.53 7.58
C VAL A 180 -0.72 24.94 7.20
N VAL A 181 -1.59 23.98 6.84
CA VAL A 181 -3.01 24.24 6.54
C VAL A 181 -3.75 24.77 7.77
N ALA A 182 -3.58 24.15 8.94
CA ALA A 182 -4.24 24.56 10.18
C ALA A 182 -3.86 25.98 10.61
N LEU A 183 -2.57 26.36 10.46
CA LEU A 183 -2.04 27.68 10.80
C LEU A 183 -2.29 28.72 9.72
N GLY A 184 -2.71 28.29 8.50
CA GLY A 184 -2.95 29.20 7.36
C GLY A 184 -1.67 29.85 6.84
N ILE A 185 -0.53 29.14 6.90
CA ILE A 185 0.77 29.69 6.46
C ILE A 185 0.80 29.70 4.93
N PRO A 186 0.98 30.88 4.27
CA PRO A 186 1.07 30.96 2.82
C PRO A 186 2.40 30.38 2.33
N ILE A 187 2.35 29.45 1.38
CA ILE A 187 3.54 28.91 0.73
C ILE A 187 3.73 29.62 -0.61
N PRO A 188 4.92 30.22 -0.88
CA PRO A 188 5.20 30.89 -2.14
C PRO A 188 5.04 29.94 -3.34
N SER A 189 4.48 30.42 -4.46
CA SER A 189 4.18 29.62 -5.64
C SER A 189 5.41 28.91 -6.24
N PHE A 190 6.58 29.56 -6.22
CA PHE A 190 7.81 28.92 -6.69
C PHE A 190 8.19 27.70 -5.85
N ALA A 191 8.02 27.76 -4.52
CA ALA A 191 8.31 26.65 -3.62
C ALA A 191 7.32 25.51 -3.85
N GLN A 192 6.03 25.83 -3.97
CA GLN A 192 4.98 24.85 -4.28
C GLN A 192 5.25 24.14 -5.60
N ASN A 193 5.60 24.88 -6.66
CA ASN A 193 5.93 24.31 -7.98
C ASN A 193 7.16 23.42 -7.93
N SER A 194 8.22 23.85 -7.21
CA SER A 194 9.44 23.06 -7.07
C SER A 194 9.18 21.74 -6.34
N ILE A 195 8.42 21.78 -5.25
CA ILE A 195 8.06 20.58 -4.49
C ILE A 195 7.15 19.66 -5.34
N ASN A 196 6.23 20.25 -6.13
CA ASN A 196 5.35 19.47 -7.00
C ASN A 196 6.11 18.73 -8.11
N ILE A 197 7.13 19.35 -8.73
CA ILE A 197 7.99 18.68 -9.71
C ILE A 197 8.68 17.46 -9.08
N VAL A 198 9.21 17.61 -7.87
CA VAL A 198 9.82 16.49 -7.14
C VAL A 198 8.78 15.42 -6.78
N GLY A 199 7.60 15.84 -6.32
CA GLY A 199 6.49 14.94 -5.98
C GLY A 199 5.97 14.12 -7.17
N SER A 200 5.99 14.70 -8.38
CA SER A 200 5.53 14.02 -9.60
C SER A 200 6.39 12.81 -10.01
N LEU A 201 7.59 12.69 -9.47
CA LEU A 201 8.47 11.53 -9.67
C LEU A 201 7.93 10.25 -9.04
N VAL A 202 7.02 10.34 -8.06
CA VAL A 202 6.51 9.17 -7.33
C VAL A 202 5.91 8.15 -8.29
N THR A 203 4.98 8.54 -9.15
CA THR A 203 4.27 7.63 -10.04
C THR A 203 5.20 6.88 -11.00
N PRO A 204 6.02 7.55 -11.84
CA PRO A 204 6.86 6.84 -12.79
C PRO A 204 7.94 5.98 -12.11
N LEU A 205 8.55 6.49 -11.05
CA LEU A 205 9.59 5.71 -10.34
C LEU A 205 9.01 4.50 -9.62
N SER A 206 7.82 4.63 -9.00
CA SER A 206 7.17 3.50 -8.31
C SER A 206 6.76 2.40 -9.28
N LEU A 207 6.21 2.74 -10.43
CA LEU A 207 5.84 1.74 -11.44
C LEU A 207 7.07 1.04 -12.03
N MET A 208 8.15 1.77 -12.31
CA MET A 208 9.42 1.16 -12.72
C MET A 208 10.00 0.27 -11.63
N TYR A 209 9.97 0.70 -10.36
CA TYR A 209 10.43 -0.08 -9.22
C TYR A 209 9.69 -1.41 -9.09
N ILE A 210 8.37 -1.45 -9.31
CA ILE A 210 7.59 -2.69 -9.33
C ILE A 210 8.12 -3.64 -10.40
N GLY A 211 8.34 -3.14 -11.62
CA GLY A 211 8.87 -3.94 -12.74
C GLY A 211 10.26 -4.51 -12.45
N ILE A 212 11.16 -3.68 -11.90
CA ILE A 212 12.51 -4.09 -11.50
C ILE A 212 12.46 -5.22 -10.45
N ASN A 213 11.66 -5.02 -9.39
CA ASN A 213 11.53 -6.02 -8.33
C ASN A 213 10.89 -7.32 -8.82
N LEU A 214 9.91 -7.23 -9.71
CA LEU A 214 9.28 -8.41 -10.31
C LEU A 214 10.29 -9.25 -11.10
N GLN A 215 11.20 -8.61 -11.82
CA GLN A 215 12.27 -9.30 -12.53
C GLN A 215 13.29 -9.93 -11.56
N GLN A 216 13.70 -9.19 -10.53
CA GLN A 216 14.68 -9.66 -9.52
C GLN A 216 14.15 -10.81 -8.67
N SER A 217 12.87 -10.84 -8.36
CA SER A 217 12.25 -11.92 -7.57
C SER A 217 12.24 -13.26 -8.30
N GLY A 218 12.37 -13.29 -9.62
CA GLY A 218 12.40 -14.51 -10.43
C GLY A 218 11.04 -15.23 -10.48
N LEU A 219 10.46 -15.35 -11.67
CA LEU A 219 9.17 -16.02 -11.85
C LEU A 219 9.25 -17.56 -11.70
N GLY A 220 10.45 -18.14 -11.78
CA GLY A 220 10.68 -19.60 -11.74
C GLY A 220 10.60 -20.24 -10.35
N THR A 221 10.58 -19.44 -9.28
CA THR A 221 10.55 -19.94 -7.89
C THR A 221 9.17 -19.89 -7.25
N LEU A 222 8.17 -19.45 -8.00
CA LEU A 222 6.80 -19.29 -7.49
C LEU A 222 6.18 -20.62 -7.10
N ARG A 223 5.62 -20.68 -5.89
CA ARG A 223 4.93 -21.86 -5.36
C ARG A 223 3.47 -21.54 -5.08
N ILE A 224 2.60 -22.40 -5.56
CA ILE A 224 1.16 -22.34 -5.27
C ILE A 224 0.88 -23.44 -4.24
N ASP A 225 1.09 -23.12 -2.97
CA ASP A 225 0.68 -23.96 -1.85
C ASP A 225 -0.62 -23.45 -1.21
N ARG A 226 -1.17 -24.22 -0.28
CA ARG A 226 -2.43 -23.88 0.40
C ARG A 226 -2.34 -22.52 1.10
N ASP A 227 -1.22 -22.23 1.76
CA ASP A 227 -1.04 -20.99 2.52
C ASP A 227 -0.93 -19.78 1.59
N THR A 228 -0.27 -19.94 0.42
CA THR A 228 -0.22 -18.92 -0.63
C THR A 228 -1.62 -18.62 -1.19
N VAL A 229 -2.43 -19.66 -1.49
CA VAL A 229 -3.81 -19.48 -1.96
C VAL A 229 -4.66 -18.77 -0.89
N LEU A 230 -4.52 -19.14 0.37
CA LEU A 230 -5.21 -18.48 1.47
C LEU A 230 -4.81 -17.00 1.60
N ALA A 231 -3.52 -16.70 1.44
CA ALA A 231 -3.00 -15.33 1.45
C ALA A 231 -3.60 -14.48 0.30
N LEU A 232 -3.64 -15.02 -0.92
CA LEU A 232 -4.25 -14.37 -2.09
C LEU A 232 -5.75 -14.15 -1.90
N ALA A 233 -6.48 -15.15 -1.41
CA ALA A 233 -7.91 -15.05 -1.13
C ALA A 233 -8.18 -14.00 -0.03
N GLY A 234 -7.37 -13.99 1.01
CA GLY A 234 -7.43 -12.99 2.07
C GLY A 234 -7.25 -11.57 1.55
N ARG A 235 -6.24 -11.38 0.72
CA ARG A 235 -5.86 -10.07 0.20
C ARG A 235 -6.85 -9.53 -0.83
N PHE A 236 -7.28 -10.36 -1.77
CA PHE A 236 -8.01 -9.90 -2.95
C PHE A 236 -9.52 -10.10 -2.89
N ILE A 237 -9.99 -10.89 -1.93
CA ILE A 237 -11.42 -11.21 -1.79
C ILE A 237 -11.89 -10.81 -0.40
N ILE A 238 -11.32 -11.40 0.66
CA ILE A 238 -11.86 -11.26 2.03
C ILE A 238 -11.72 -9.83 2.52
N PHE A 239 -10.52 -9.25 2.48
CA PHE A 239 -10.30 -7.91 3.00
C PHE A 239 -11.03 -6.80 2.20
N PRO A 240 -11.05 -6.82 0.86
CA PRO A 240 -11.88 -5.88 0.11
C PRO A 240 -13.39 -6.03 0.38
N ILE A 241 -13.90 -7.24 0.58
CA ILE A 241 -15.29 -7.44 0.99
C ILE A 241 -15.55 -6.80 2.36
N ILE A 242 -14.63 -6.96 3.32
CA ILE A 242 -14.73 -6.29 4.62
C ILE A 242 -14.80 -4.77 4.44
N MET A 243 -13.95 -4.20 3.58
CA MET A 243 -13.97 -2.77 3.28
C MET A 243 -15.30 -2.34 2.68
N VAL A 244 -15.81 -3.07 1.69
CA VAL A 244 -17.13 -2.79 1.08
C VAL A 244 -18.24 -2.82 2.14
N LEU A 245 -18.27 -3.86 2.99
CA LEU A 245 -19.27 -3.98 4.05
C LEU A 245 -19.20 -2.82 5.05
N VAL A 246 -18.00 -2.41 5.47
CA VAL A 246 -17.80 -1.26 6.37
C VAL A 246 -18.31 0.03 5.72
N LEU A 247 -18.05 0.24 4.44
CA LEU A 247 -18.51 1.41 3.70
C LEU A 247 -20.04 1.42 3.50
N LEU A 248 -20.65 0.26 3.28
CA LEU A 248 -22.11 0.12 3.16
C LEU A 248 -22.82 0.41 4.49
N VAL A 249 -22.30 -0.12 5.59
CA VAL A 249 -22.88 0.09 6.94
C VAL A 249 -22.66 1.51 7.44
N GLY A 250 -21.48 2.08 7.15
CA GLY A 250 -21.15 3.42 7.64
C GLY A 250 -21.91 4.56 6.95
N GLY A 251 -22.57 4.28 5.84
CA GLY A 251 -23.29 5.30 5.05
C GLY A 251 -22.35 6.32 4.43
N GLY A 252 -22.89 7.36 3.87
CA GLY A 252 -22.14 8.42 3.19
C GLY A 252 -22.23 8.29 1.67
N ASP A 253 -22.49 9.42 1.01
CA ASP A 253 -22.78 9.47 -0.44
C ASP A 253 -21.52 9.79 -1.28
N ASN A 254 -20.35 9.88 -0.65
CA ASN A 254 -19.12 10.23 -1.35
C ASN A 254 -18.58 9.02 -2.13
N LEU A 255 -18.93 8.98 -3.42
CA LEU A 255 -18.53 7.90 -4.32
C LEU A 255 -17.01 7.81 -4.45
N LEU A 256 -16.30 8.92 -4.64
CA LEU A 256 -14.85 8.95 -4.80
C LEU A 256 -14.10 8.41 -3.57
N LEU A 257 -14.62 8.68 -2.37
CA LEU A 257 -14.11 8.09 -1.12
C LEU A 257 -14.26 6.56 -1.15
N LYS A 258 -15.47 6.07 -1.49
CA LYS A 258 -15.75 4.62 -1.53
C LYS A 258 -14.87 3.91 -2.54
N GLU A 259 -14.81 4.42 -3.76
CA GLU A 259 -13.98 3.87 -4.84
C GLU A 259 -12.50 3.83 -4.44
N THR A 260 -11.99 4.93 -3.87
CA THR A 260 -10.62 5.02 -3.38
C THR A 260 -10.33 3.94 -2.33
N PHE A 261 -11.17 3.82 -1.28
CA PHE A 261 -10.93 2.86 -0.20
C PHE A 261 -11.05 1.41 -0.67
N ILE A 262 -12.00 1.11 -1.57
CA ILE A 262 -12.14 -0.22 -2.14
C ILE A 262 -10.89 -0.58 -2.93
N ILE A 263 -10.44 0.25 -3.87
CA ILE A 263 -9.22 -0.03 -4.66
C ILE A 263 -8.00 -0.12 -3.76
N GLN A 264 -7.82 0.78 -2.78
CA GLN A 264 -6.69 0.69 -1.85
C GLN A 264 -6.72 -0.60 -1.02
N SER A 265 -7.90 -1.12 -0.72
CA SER A 265 -8.03 -2.40 -0.01
C SER A 265 -7.62 -3.61 -0.86
N THR A 266 -7.58 -3.50 -2.19
CA THR A 266 -7.16 -4.56 -3.11
C THR A 266 -5.66 -4.54 -3.45
N ILE A 267 -4.92 -3.48 -3.06
CA ILE A 267 -3.50 -3.35 -3.40
C ILE A 267 -2.69 -4.53 -2.84
N PRO A 268 -1.70 -5.09 -3.57
CA PRO A 268 -0.85 -6.19 -3.10
C PRO A 268 -0.21 -5.94 -1.74
N THR A 269 0.28 -7.00 -1.14
CA THR A 269 0.96 -6.91 0.16
C THR A 269 2.29 -6.13 0.08
N LEU A 270 2.82 -5.81 1.25
CA LEU A 270 4.02 -4.99 1.42
C LEU A 270 5.29 -5.67 0.90
N VAL A 271 6.08 -4.94 0.12
CA VAL A 271 7.39 -5.41 -0.39
C VAL A 271 8.40 -5.68 0.74
N ILE A 272 8.23 -5.07 1.92
CA ILE A 272 9.13 -5.27 3.06
C ILE A 272 8.89 -6.57 3.84
N MET A 273 7.86 -7.36 3.52
CA MET A 273 7.52 -8.59 4.26
C MET A 273 8.67 -9.61 4.36
N PRO A 274 9.47 -9.88 3.30
CA PRO A 274 10.61 -10.78 3.43
C PRO A 274 11.66 -10.29 4.43
N ILE A 275 11.87 -8.97 4.53
CA ILE A 275 12.82 -8.38 5.48
C ILE A 275 12.31 -8.57 6.91
N LEU A 276 11.03 -8.28 7.16
CA LEU A 276 10.43 -8.49 8.48
C LEU A 276 10.43 -9.97 8.89
N ALA A 277 10.14 -10.87 7.94
CA ALA A 277 10.22 -12.32 8.17
C ALA A 277 11.65 -12.77 8.52
N ALA A 278 12.65 -12.25 7.81
CA ALA A 278 14.06 -12.56 8.08
C ALA A 278 14.50 -12.09 9.48
N GLU A 279 14.11 -10.87 9.88
CA GLU A 279 14.39 -10.34 11.22
C GLU A 279 13.72 -11.17 12.34
N ALA A 280 12.54 -11.69 12.06
CA ALA A 280 11.80 -12.58 12.95
C ALA A 280 12.27 -14.03 12.87
N LYS A 281 13.24 -14.37 12.03
CA LYS A 281 13.65 -15.76 11.73
C LYS A 281 12.47 -16.65 11.28
N GLY A 282 11.48 -16.04 10.63
CA GLY A 282 10.32 -16.69 10.05
C GLY A 282 10.62 -17.29 8.66
N ASP A 283 9.56 -17.65 7.93
CA ASP A 283 9.65 -18.23 6.59
C ASP A 283 9.79 -17.12 5.53
N VAL A 284 11.07 -16.78 5.20
CA VAL A 284 11.42 -15.76 4.21
C VAL A 284 10.98 -16.17 2.80
N ASP A 285 11.05 -17.46 2.48
CA ASP A 285 10.65 -17.98 1.16
C ASP A 285 9.15 -17.80 0.97
N PHE A 286 8.33 -18.10 1.97
CA PHE A 286 6.89 -17.85 1.95
C PHE A 286 6.59 -16.36 1.82
N ALA A 287 7.26 -15.50 2.59
CA ALA A 287 7.05 -14.05 2.52
C ALA A 287 7.39 -13.50 1.13
N THR A 288 8.50 -13.93 0.52
CA THR A 288 8.91 -13.54 -0.83
C THR A 288 7.91 -14.03 -1.87
N ASN A 289 7.49 -15.29 -1.75
CA ASN A 289 6.50 -15.89 -2.65
C ASN A 289 5.17 -15.13 -2.63
N VAL A 290 4.64 -14.82 -1.44
CA VAL A 290 3.37 -14.10 -1.29
C VAL A 290 3.46 -12.67 -1.84
N VAL A 291 4.57 -11.94 -1.60
CA VAL A 291 4.78 -10.60 -2.18
C VAL A 291 4.77 -10.67 -3.70
N THR A 292 5.50 -11.61 -4.28
CA THR A 292 5.60 -11.76 -5.74
C THR A 292 4.26 -12.21 -6.34
N MET A 293 3.60 -13.22 -5.73
CA MET A 293 2.32 -13.74 -6.19
C MET A 293 1.21 -12.69 -6.11
N THR A 294 1.12 -11.92 -5.02
CA THR A 294 0.14 -10.84 -4.91
C THR A 294 0.41 -9.75 -5.95
N THR A 295 1.67 -9.41 -6.23
CA THR A 295 2.03 -8.41 -7.24
C THR A 295 1.62 -8.87 -8.64
N ILE A 296 1.88 -10.13 -9.00
CA ILE A 296 1.52 -10.70 -10.32
C ILE A 296 -0.01 -10.84 -10.44
N ALA A 297 -0.65 -11.45 -9.45
CA ALA A 297 -2.09 -11.68 -9.46
C ALA A 297 -2.88 -10.36 -9.55
N TYR A 298 -2.31 -9.27 -9.03
CA TYR A 298 -2.93 -7.96 -9.08
C TYR A 298 -3.16 -7.45 -10.50
N LEU A 299 -2.34 -7.85 -11.46
CA LEU A 299 -2.55 -7.51 -12.88
C LEU A 299 -3.91 -7.97 -13.40
N ALA A 300 -4.43 -9.09 -12.87
CA ALA A 300 -5.77 -9.60 -13.18
C ALA A 300 -6.83 -9.08 -12.21
N VAL A 301 -6.48 -8.88 -10.94
CA VAL A 301 -7.40 -8.44 -9.88
C VAL A 301 -7.85 -7.00 -10.07
N LEU A 302 -6.94 -6.11 -10.47
CA LEU A 302 -7.25 -4.69 -10.66
C LEU A 302 -8.38 -4.46 -11.68
N PRO A 303 -8.36 -5.06 -12.90
CA PRO A 303 -9.47 -4.94 -13.85
C PRO A 303 -10.80 -5.44 -13.26
N LEU A 304 -10.79 -6.55 -12.53
CA LEU A 304 -12.01 -7.13 -11.95
C LEU A 304 -12.65 -6.21 -10.92
N TRP A 305 -11.86 -5.68 -9.98
CA TRP A 305 -12.36 -4.72 -8.98
C TRP A 305 -12.75 -3.39 -9.59
N SER A 306 -12.01 -2.92 -10.62
CA SER A 306 -12.41 -1.70 -11.34
C SER A 306 -13.74 -1.88 -12.07
N LEU A 307 -14.02 -3.04 -12.64
CA LEU A 307 -15.32 -3.36 -13.20
C LEU A 307 -16.42 -3.41 -12.12
N PHE A 308 -16.12 -3.97 -10.95
CA PHE A 308 -17.06 -4.01 -9.83
C PHE A 308 -17.50 -2.60 -9.38
N LEU A 309 -16.61 -1.61 -9.42
CA LEU A 309 -16.94 -0.22 -9.06
C LEU A 309 -18.00 0.42 -9.98
N PHE A 310 -18.19 -0.08 -11.21
CA PHE A 310 -19.27 0.40 -12.08
C PHE A 310 -20.67 -0.04 -11.62
N PHE A 311 -20.75 -0.99 -10.70
CA PHE A 311 -22.02 -1.51 -10.19
C PHE A 311 -22.38 -0.99 -8.79
N ILE A 312 -21.49 -0.21 -8.18
CA ILE A 312 -21.70 0.47 -6.88
C ILE A 312 -22.00 1.95 -7.12
#